data_b50cb440551d163c526bd71801bcf67b
#
_entry.id   b50cb440551d163c526bd71801bcf67b
#
_cell.length_a   1.000
_cell.length_b   1.000
_cell.length_c   1.000
_cell.angle_alpha   90.00
_cell.angle_beta   90.00
_cell.angle_gamma   90.00
#
_symmetry.space_group_name_H-M   'P 1'
#
loop_
_entity.id
_entity.type
_entity.pdbx_description
1 polymer ?
#
loop_
_entity_poly.entity_id
_entity_poly.type
_entity_poly.pdbx_seq_one_letter_code
_entity_poly.pdbx_strand_id
1 'polypeptide(L)'
;KLIDKFELIDYEVTKKGSDLDLVSNIELSEINIKNQNLIKEYLYNTKDTLNLKDHKVKINYKDDTLSLEGLGKIKLEKEFNKIRYSFSKKNKKYNFETDLEVNDAPLKIDFINYKKDKKLNSQIKIIGSYTKKIGLDLKKISLISKNNRIMINNLILDNKNRIAKVDKVNLDYFDNSEKRNKFVLSRIKNNYY
;
A
#
# COMPACT_ATOMS: atom_id res chain seq x y z
N LYS A 1 21.26 -9.15 5.44
CA LYS A 1 21.56 -7.71 5.52
C LYS A 1 20.35 -6.96 4.95
N LEU A 2 19.71 -6.08 5.74
CA LEU A 2 18.50 -5.37 5.34
C LEU A 2 18.81 -4.05 4.64
N ILE A 3 19.95 -3.44 4.92
CA ILE A 3 20.32 -2.11 4.44
C ILE A 3 21.71 -2.19 3.84
N ASP A 4 21.84 -1.80 2.58
CA ASP A 4 23.09 -1.89 1.87
C ASP A 4 23.83 -0.54 1.80
N LYS A 5 23.13 0.59 1.68
CA LYS A 5 23.76 1.93 1.62
C LYS A 5 22.83 3.02 2.15
N PHE A 6 23.34 3.82 3.09
CA PHE A 6 22.79 5.11 3.50
C PHE A 6 23.58 6.23 2.83
N GLU A 7 22.89 7.28 2.38
CA GLU A 7 23.55 8.50 1.90
C GLU A 7 23.54 9.60 2.97
N LEU A 8 22.41 9.73 3.66
CA LEU A 8 22.24 10.73 4.71
C LEU A 8 21.36 10.17 5.81
N ILE A 9 21.74 10.43 7.06
CA ILE A 9 20.88 10.33 8.22
C ILE A 9 21.03 11.62 8.99
N ASP A 10 19.96 12.39 9.06
CA ASP A 10 19.85 13.60 9.87
C ASP A 10 18.78 13.42 10.92
N TYR A 11 19.03 13.86 12.15
CA TYR A 11 18.06 13.73 13.22
C TYR A 11 18.15 14.86 14.23
N GLU A 12 17.02 15.23 14.78
CA GLU A 12 16.90 16.16 15.89
C GLU A 12 16.09 15.48 17.00
N VAL A 13 16.58 15.58 18.23
CA VAL A 13 15.92 15.04 19.43
C VAL A 13 15.72 16.18 20.40
N THR A 14 14.47 16.44 20.76
CA THR A 14 14.12 17.43 21.78
C THR A 14 13.43 16.75 22.96
N LYS A 15 13.91 17.00 24.17
CA LYS A 15 13.30 16.47 25.41
C LYS A 15 12.81 17.63 26.28
N LYS A 16 11.52 17.60 26.64
CA LYS A 16 10.90 18.55 27.57
C LYS A 16 10.21 17.77 28.68
N GLY A 17 10.84 17.69 29.86
CA GLY A 17 10.35 16.87 30.96
C GLY A 17 10.34 15.38 30.62
N SER A 18 9.16 14.74 30.65
CA SER A 18 8.95 13.35 30.22
C SER A 18 8.75 13.20 28.72
N ASP A 19 8.51 14.30 28.00
CA ASP A 19 8.13 14.26 26.59
C ASP A 19 9.37 14.21 25.70
N LEU A 20 9.32 13.33 24.71
CA LEU A 20 10.37 13.10 23.73
C LEU A 20 9.83 13.38 22.33
N ASP A 21 10.40 14.37 21.68
CA ASP A 21 10.17 14.64 20.26
C ASP A 21 11.42 14.22 19.46
N LEU A 22 11.22 13.43 18.40
CA LEU A 22 12.25 13.01 17.48
C LEU A 22 11.82 13.33 16.06
N VAL A 23 12.69 13.97 15.30
CA VAL A 23 12.57 14.12 13.84
C VAL A 23 13.83 13.54 13.20
N SER A 24 13.65 12.67 12.20
CA SER A 24 14.77 12.13 11.43
C SER A 24 14.44 12.13 9.94
N ASN A 25 15.40 12.55 9.11
CA ASN A 25 15.36 12.45 7.67
C ASN A 25 16.44 11.46 7.23
N ILE A 26 16.05 10.48 6.44
CA ILE A 26 16.93 9.40 5.98
C ILE A 26 16.88 9.37 4.46
N GLU A 27 18.04 9.44 3.82
CA GLU A 27 18.18 9.21 2.38
C GLU A 27 18.90 7.87 2.16
N LEU A 28 18.23 6.99 1.42
CA LEU A 28 18.71 5.66 1.10
C LEU A 28 18.93 5.56 -0.40
N SER A 29 20.17 5.33 -0.83
CA SER A 29 20.47 5.10 -2.24
C SER A 29 19.94 3.76 -2.71
N GLU A 30 20.13 2.72 -1.91
CA GLU A 30 19.66 1.38 -2.24
C GLU A 30 19.43 0.54 -0.98
N ILE A 31 18.34 -0.21 -0.96
CA ILE A 31 18.01 -1.15 0.12
C ILE A 31 17.31 -2.38 -0.46
N ASN A 32 17.66 -3.55 0.03
CA ASN A 32 17.01 -4.80 -0.31
C ASN A 32 16.10 -5.27 0.83
N ILE A 33 14.83 -5.49 0.54
CA ILE A 33 13.86 -5.99 1.51
C ILE A 33 13.29 -7.34 1.07
N LYS A 34 13.01 -8.22 2.03
CA LYS A 34 12.35 -9.50 1.73
C LYS A 34 10.93 -9.26 1.24
N ASN A 35 10.61 -9.81 0.07
CA ASN A 35 9.26 -9.74 -0.47
C ASN A 35 8.30 -10.64 0.33
N GLN A 36 7.17 -10.11 0.70
CA GLN A 36 6.16 -10.84 1.46
C GLN A 36 5.32 -11.73 0.54
N ASN A 37 4.89 -12.89 1.03
CA ASN A 37 4.08 -13.82 0.25
C ASN A 37 2.78 -13.18 -0.27
N LEU A 38 2.16 -12.31 0.52
CA LEU A 38 0.95 -11.59 0.11
C LEU A 38 1.18 -10.74 -1.16
N ILE A 39 2.33 -10.07 -1.26
CA ILE A 39 2.66 -9.27 -2.46
C ILE A 39 2.84 -10.20 -3.67
N LYS A 40 3.48 -11.35 -3.50
CA LYS A 40 3.69 -12.33 -4.57
C LYS A 40 2.41 -12.97 -5.07
N GLU A 41 1.40 -13.09 -4.23
CA GLU A 41 0.09 -13.60 -4.62
C GLU A 41 -0.57 -12.74 -5.70
N TYR A 42 -0.43 -11.42 -5.59
CA TYR A 42 -1.00 -10.47 -6.55
C TYR A 42 -0.01 -10.05 -7.65
N LEU A 43 1.26 -9.85 -7.30
CA LEU A 43 2.35 -9.51 -8.21
C LEU A 43 3.22 -10.74 -8.47
N TYR A 44 2.72 -11.66 -9.28
CA TYR A 44 3.18 -13.05 -9.36
C TYR A 44 4.57 -13.28 -9.98
N ASN A 45 5.18 -12.31 -10.63
CA ASN A 45 6.55 -12.44 -11.17
C ASN A 45 7.60 -11.66 -10.36
N THR A 46 7.24 -11.19 -9.17
CA THR A 46 8.19 -10.45 -8.34
C THR A 46 9.20 -11.39 -7.67
N LYS A 47 10.41 -10.90 -7.49
CA LYS A 47 11.50 -11.63 -6.85
C LYS A 47 11.27 -11.82 -5.35
N ASP A 48 12.03 -12.73 -4.74
CA ASP A 48 12.04 -12.93 -3.28
C ASP A 48 12.56 -11.71 -2.51
N THR A 49 13.33 -10.88 -3.18
CA THR A 49 13.86 -9.63 -2.65
C THR A 49 13.43 -8.49 -3.55
N LEU A 50 12.83 -7.47 -2.95
CA LEU A 50 12.51 -6.21 -3.60
C LEU A 50 13.65 -5.24 -3.38
N ASN A 51 14.08 -4.60 -4.45
CA ASN A 51 15.10 -3.56 -4.39
C ASN A 51 14.40 -2.19 -4.36
N LEU A 52 14.70 -1.41 -3.34
CA LEU A 52 14.26 -0.02 -3.18
C LEU A 52 15.42 0.90 -3.53
N LYS A 53 15.15 1.99 -4.23
CA LYS A 53 16.16 2.94 -4.69
C LYS A 53 15.71 4.39 -4.50
N ASP A 54 16.66 5.26 -4.22
CA ASP A 54 16.45 6.70 -4.10
C ASP A 54 15.32 7.05 -3.10
N HIS A 55 15.31 6.39 -1.93
CA HIS A 55 14.27 6.62 -0.92
C HIS A 55 14.63 7.77 -0.01
N LYS A 56 13.66 8.69 0.14
CA LYS A 56 13.66 9.72 1.17
C LYS A 56 12.61 9.37 2.19
N VAL A 57 13.03 9.20 3.43
CA VAL A 57 12.17 8.78 4.54
C VAL A 57 12.24 9.81 5.65
N LYS A 58 11.08 10.31 6.06
CA LYS A 58 10.94 11.18 7.24
C LYS A 58 10.28 10.41 8.36
N ILE A 59 10.89 10.43 9.53
CA ILE A 59 10.38 9.80 10.75
C ILE A 59 10.12 10.91 11.76
N ASN A 60 8.92 10.92 12.35
CA ASN A 60 8.59 11.78 13.46
C ASN A 60 8.06 10.93 14.62
N TYR A 61 8.53 11.21 15.82
CA TYR A 61 7.93 10.72 17.04
C TYR A 61 7.60 11.91 17.93
N LYS A 62 6.32 12.06 18.25
CA LYS A 62 5.80 13.13 19.08
C LYS A 62 4.48 12.70 19.72
N ASP A 63 4.25 13.06 21.00
CA ASP A 63 3.00 12.77 21.74
C ASP A 63 2.56 11.30 21.59
N ASP A 64 3.51 10.36 21.85
CA ASP A 64 3.32 8.91 21.70
C ASP A 64 2.88 8.46 20.28
N THR A 65 3.04 9.34 19.30
CA THR A 65 2.72 9.05 17.91
C THR A 65 4.02 8.90 17.13
N LEU A 66 4.27 7.70 16.62
CA LEU A 66 5.28 7.46 15.60
C LEU A 66 4.66 7.64 14.22
N SER A 67 5.24 8.49 13.39
CA SER A 67 4.87 8.60 11.98
C SER A 67 6.09 8.43 11.08
N LEU A 68 5.87 7.86 9.91
CA LEU A 68 6.85 7.63 8.88
C LEU A 68 6.23 7.98 7.53
N GLU A 69 6.92 8.78 6.75
CA GLU A 69 6.56 9.10 5.37
C GLU A 69 7.74 8.79 4.48
N GLY A 70 7.48 8.16 3.34
CA GLY A 70 8.52 7.80 2.41
C GLY A 70 8.10 7.97 0.96
N LEU A 71 9.08 8.32 0.14
CA LEU A 71 8.94 8.33 -1.32
C LEU A 71 10.24 7.81 -1.94
N GLY A 72 10.11 7.12 -3.06
CA GLY A 72 11.26 6.57 -3.76
C GLY A 72 10.83 5.69 -4.92
N LYS A 73 11.67 4.72 -5.23
CA LYS A 73 11.45 3.77 -6.32
C LYS A 73 11.55 2.34 -5.81
N ILE A 74 10.73 1.45 -6.33
CA ILE A 74 10.73 0.01 -6.03
C ILE A 74 10.87 -0.78 -7.33
N LYS A 75 11.76 -1.75 -7.35
CA LYS A 75 11.90 -2.68 -8.48
C LYS A 75 10.98 -3.87 -8.25
N LEU A 76 9.89 -3.94 -9.02
CA LEU A 76 8.93 -5.03 -8.94
C LEU A 76 9.34 -6.21 -9.81
N GLU A 77 9.71 -5.99 -11.05
CA GLU A 77 10.24 -7.02 -11.96
C GLU A 77 11.56 -6.56 -12.60
N LYS A 78 11.52 -5.75 -13.64
CA LYS A 78 12.69 -5.27 -14.37
C LYS A 78 12.97 -3.80 -14.14
N GLU A 79 11.93 -2.98 -14.07
CA GLU A 79 12.00 -1.54 -13.99
C GLU A 79 11.71 -1.03 -12.57
N PHE A 80 12.17 0.18 -12.31
CA PHE A 80 11.84 0.89 -11.10
C PHE A 80 10.51 1.63 -11.24
N ASN A 81 9.60 1.38 -10.32
CA ASN A 81 8.30 1.99 -10.22
C ASN A 81 8.29 2.98 -9.05
N LYS A 82 7.59 4.10 -9.18
CA LYS A 82 7.49 5.05 -8.07
C LYS A 82 6.61 4.50 -6.97
N ILE A 83 7.01 4.76 -5.73
CA ILE A 83 6.24 4.45 -4.54
C ILE A 83 6.25 5.64 -3.59
N ARG A 84 5.08 5.94 -3.03
CA ARG A 84 4.90 6.83 -1.89
C ARG A 84 4.12 6.09 -0.82
N TYR A 85 4.56 6.24 0.40
CA TYR A 85 3.88 5.59 1.52
C TYR A 85 3.93 6.46 2.77
N SER A 86 2.92 6.31 3.60
CA SER A 86 2.93 6.82 4.96
C SER A 86 2.43 5.78 5.94
N PHE A 87 2.91 5.86 7.13
CA PHE A 87 2.54 4.99 8.24
C PHE A 87 2.52 5.81 9.51
N SER A 88 1.53 5.59 10.36
CA SER A 88 1.55 6.13 11.72
C SER A 88 1.04 5.12 12.73
N LYS A 89 1.62 5.18 13.92
CA LYS A 89 1.22 4.38 15.08
C LYS A 89 0.95 5.30 16.25
N LYS A 90 -0.28 5.27 16.75
CA LYS A 90 -0.64 5.91 18.01
C LYS A 90 -1.37 4.89 18.88
N ASN A 91 -0.88 4.64 20.10
CA ASN A 91 -1.40 3.58 20.97
C ASN A 91 -1.38 2.22 20.26
N LYS A 92 -2.56 1.60 20.03
CA LYS A 92 -2.74 0.29 19.38
C LYS A 92 -3.31 0.40 17.96
N LYS A 93 -3.40 1.61 17.42
CA LYS A 93 -3.89 1.87 16.08
C LYS A 93 -2.73 2.18 15.14
N TYR A 94 -2.73 1.52 14.00
CA TYR A 94 -1.80 1.73 12.90
C TYR A 94 -2.58 2.30 11.72
N ASN A 95 -2.17 3.44 11.18
CA ASN A 95 -2.71 3.97 9.93
C ASN A 95 -1.65 3.83 8.85
N PHE A 96 -2.09 3.60 7.62
CA PHE A 96 -1.19 3.49 6.48
C PHE A 96 -1.86 4.01 5.20
N GLU A 97 -1.01 4.53 4.34
CA GLU A 97 -1.36 4.88 2.97
C GLU A 97 -0.21 4.44 2.05
N THR A 98 -0.53 3.90 0.90
CA THR A 98 0.43 3.53 -0.13
C THR A 98 -0.11 3.95 -1.48
N ASP A 99 0.76 4.55 -2.29
CA ASP A 99 0.53 4.90 -3.69
C ASP A 99 1.71 4.31 -4.49
N LEU A 100 1.42 3.35 -5.35
CA LEU A 100 2.39 2.54 -6.08
C LEU A 100 2.08 2.52 -7.56
N GLU A 101 3.05 2.91 -8.39
CA GLU A 101 3.03 2.64 -9.83
C GLU A 101 3.38 1.16 -10.07
N VAL A 102 2.67 0.52 -10.99
CA VAL A 102 2.93 -0.86 -11.42
C VAL A 102 2.97 -0.86 -12.94
N ASN A 103 4.15 -0.64 -13.51
CA ASN A 103 4.32 -0.48 -14.96
C ASN A 103 4.68 -1.81 -15.63
N ASP A 104 5.75 -2.45 -15.18
CA ASP A 104 6.30 -3.66 -15.80
C ASP A 104 5.85 -4.97 -15.16
N ALA A 105 5.48 -4.96 -13.87
CA ALA A 105 5.07 -6.16 -13.18
C ALA A 105 3.64 -6.58 -13.56
N PRO A 106 3.44 -7.87 -13.86
CA PRO A 106 2.11 -8.39 -14.07
C PRO A 106 1.38 -8.53 -12.72
N LEU A 107 0.10 -8.19 -12.73
CA LEU A 107 -0.76 -8.27 -11.56
C LEU A 107 -1.99 -9.10 -11.87
N LYS A 108 -2.40 -9.96 -10.94
CA LYS A 108 -3.62 -10.75 -11.05
C LYS A 108 -4.51 -10.59 -9.82
N ILE A 109 -5.81 -10.68 -10.03
CA ILE A 109 -6.82 -10.73 -8.99
C ILE A 109 -7.77 -11.87 -9.37
N ASP A 110 -7.48 -13.07 -8.87
CA ASP A 110 -8.09 -14.31 -9.35
C ASP A 110 -9.62 -14.36 -9.12
N PHE A 111 -10.12 -13.84 -8.01
CA PHE A 111 -11.54 -13.89 -7.68
C PHE A 111 -12.45 -13.06 -8.63
N ILE A 112 -11.87 -12.13 -9.41
CA ILE A 112 -12.57 -11.38 -10.47
C ILE A 112 -12.02 -11.72 -11.86
N ASN A 113 -11.18 -12.73 -11.99
CA ASN A 113 -10.52 -13.12 -13.25
C ASN A 113 -9.79 -11.96 -13.95
N TYR A 114 -9.23 -11.02 -13.17
CA TYR A 114 -8.48 -9.88 -13.69
C TYR A 114 -7.00 -10.19 -13.79
N LYS A 115 -6.43 -9.82 -14.93
CA LYS A 115 -4.99 -9.87 -15.16
C LYS A 115 -4.53 -8.61 -15.86
N LYS A 116 -3.53 -7.96 -15.30
CA LYS A 116 -2.83 -6.84 -15.93
C LYS A 116 -1.62 -7.36 -16.69
N ASP A 117 -1.50 -6.99 -17.95
CA ASP A 117 -0.31 -7.26 -18.73
C ASP A 117 0.86 -6.34 -18.36
N LYS A 118 2.08 -6.83 -18.60
CA LYS A 118 3.33 -6.11 -18.30
C LYS A 118 3.44 -4.73 -18.94
N LYS A 119 2.80 -4.52 -20.09
CA LYS A 119 2.90 -3.26 -20.85
C LYS A 119 1.90 -2.18 -20.41
N LEU A 120 0.99 -2.49 -19.51
CA LEU A 120 -0.02 -1.54 -19.04
C LEU A 120 0.43 -0.85 -17.78
N ASN A 121 0.60 0.46 -17.85
CA ASN A 121 0.83 1.27 -16.66
C ASN A 121 -0.40 1.27 -15.77
N SER A 122 -0.20 1.04 -14.49
CA SER A 122 -1.25 1.03 -13.49
C SER A 122 -0.79 1.71 -12.22
N GLN A 123 -1.75 2.22 -11.47
CA GLN A 123 -1.54 2.81 -10.17
C GLN A 123 -2.39 2.09 -9.13
N ILE A 124 -1.76 1.68 -8.06
CA ILE A 124 -2.42 1.08 -6.89
C ILE A 124 -2.37 2.08 -5.75
N LYS A 125 -3.53 2.37 -5.17
CA LYS A 125 -3.62 3.18 -3.95
C LYS A 125 -4.39 2.43 -2.88
N ILE A 126 -3.80 2.34 -1.68
CA ILE A 126 -4.41 1.70 -0.52
C ILE A 126 -4.33 2.69 0.66
N ILE A 127 -5.46 2.95 1.30
CA ILE A 127 -5.55 3.77 2.51
C ILE A 127 -6.31 2.98 3.55
N GLY A 128 -5.75 2.84 4.74
CA GLY A 128 -6.42 2.10 5.78
C GLY A 128 -5.84 2.26 7.16
N SER A 129 -6.42 1.52 8.08
CA SER A 129 -5.92 1.38 9.44
C SER A 129 -6.11 -0.04 9.95
N TYR A 130 -5.26 -0.43 10.90
CA TYR A 130 -5.35 -1.69 11.60
C TYR A 130 -5.41 -1.46 13.10
N THR A 131 -6.29 -2.17 13.77
CA THR A 131 -6.38 -2.23 15.24
C THR A 131 -6.60 -3.67 15.67
N LYS A 132 -5.72 -4.21 16.53
CA LYS A 132 -5.73 -5.64 16.92
C LYS A 132 -7.09 -6.18 17.34
N LYS A 133 -7.94 -5.36 18.00
CA LYS A 133 -9.26 -5.77 18.46
C LYS A 133 -10.37 -5.68 17.41
N ILE A 134 -10.18 -4.81 16.40
CA ILE A 134 -11.22 -4.47 15.41
C ILE A 134 -10.94 -5.17 14.08
N GLY A 135 -9.67 -5.33 13.73
CA GLY A 135 -9.23 -5.83 12.43
C GLY A 135 -8.74 -4.71 11.51
N LEU A 136 -8.97 -4.87 10.21
CA LEU A 136 -8.47 -4.01 9.15
C LEU A 136 -9.61 -3.14 8.60
N ASP A 137 -9.42 -1.82 8.61
CA ASP A 137 -10.34 -0.83 8.04
C ASP A 137 -9.67 -0.19 6.82
N LEU A 138 -10.09 -0.58 5.63
CA LEU A 138 -9.59 -0.11 4.35
C LEU A 138 -10.53 0.96 3.80
N LYS A 139 -10.19 2.21 4.02
CA LYS A 139 -10.97 3.37 3.53
C LYS A 139 -11.03 3.42 2.02
N LYS A 140 -9.93 3.03 1.37
CA LYS A 140 -9.82 3.03 -0.08
C LYS A 140 -8.85 1.95 -0.55
N ILE A 141 -9.29 1.16 -1.52
CA ILE A 141 -8.44 0.36 -2.40
C ILE A 141 -8.76 0.79 -3.82
N SER A 142 -7.76 1.14 -4.60
CA SER A 142 -7.96 1.42 -6.02
C SER A 142 -6.83 0.87 -6.86
N LEU A 143 -7.18 0.25 -7.97
CA LEU A 143 -6.31 -0.09 -9.08
C LEU A 143 -6.85 0.59 -10.32
N ILE A 144 -6.05 1.45 -10.92
CA ILE A 144 -6.42 2.24 -12.08
C ILE A 144 -5.36 2.02 -13.17
N SER A 145 -5.80 1.66 -14.36
CA SER A 145 -5.01 1.66 -15.58
C SER A 145 -5.80 2.34 -16.69
N LYS A 146 -5.24 2.42 -17.90
CA LYS A 146 -5.87 3.13 -19.03
C LYS A 146 -7.36 2.79 -19.23
N ASN A 147 -7.70 1.51 -19.17
CA ASN A 147 -9.05 1.01 -19.48
C ASN A 147 -9.70 0.24 -18.32
N ASN A 148 -9.01 0.15 -17.18
CA ASN A 148 -9.49 -0.64 -16.05
C ASN A 148 -9.53 0.21 -14.79
N ARG A 149 -10.63 0.08 -14.06
CA ARG A 149 -10.84 0.73 -12.77
C ARG A 149 -11.45 -0.27 -11.79
N ILE A 150 -10.71 -0.56 -10.74
CA ILE A 150 -11.16 -1.39 -9.62
C ILE A 150 -11.07 -0.52 -8.38
N MET A 151 -12.20 -0.26 -7.73
CA MET A 151 -12.27 0.61 -6.56
C MET A 151 -13.16 -0.02 -5.49
N ILE A 152 -12.65 -0.06 -4.27
CA ILE A 152 -13.38 -0.51 -3.08
C ILE A 152 -13.22 0.59 -2.03
N ASN A 153 -14.34 1.03 -1.46
CA ASN A 153 -14.35 2.04 -0.42
C ASN A 153 -14.99 1.50 0.86
N ASN A 154 -14.36 1.83 1.98
CA ASN A 154 -14.80 1.47 3.34
C ASN A 154 -15.04 -0.04 3.49
N LEU A 155 -14.01 -0.84 3.19
CA LEU A 155 -14.00 -2.27 3.45
C LEU A 155 -13.46 -2.53 4.86
N ILE A 156 -14.27 -3.12 5.71
CA ILE A 156 -13.87 -3.54 7.06
C ILE A 156 -13.74 -5.06 7.07
N LEU A 157 -12.56 -5.55 7.44
CA LEU A 157 -12.31 -6.96 7.73
C LEU A 157 -12.17 -7.14 9.24
N ASP A 158 -12.83 -8.15 9.78
CA ASP A 158 -12.69 -8.52 11.19
C ASP A 158 -11.28 -9.11 11.47
N ASN A 159 -11.00 -9.44 12.72
CA ASN A 159 -9.72 -10.03 13.14
C ASN A 159 -9.47 -11.45 12.62
N LYS A 160 -10.44 -12.05 11.90
CA LYS A 160 -10.32 -13.32 11.18
C LYS A 160 -10.26 -13.11 9.66
N ASN A 161 -10.04 -11.87 9.19
CA ASN A 161 -10.02 -11.46 7.79
C ASN A 161 -11.34 -11.70 7.03
N ARG A 162 -12.49 -11.79 7.72
CA ARG A 162 -13.79 -11.90 7.07
C ARG A 162 -14.36 -10.50 6.83
N ILE A 163 -15.07 -10.33 5.72
CA ILE A 163 -15.74 -9.07 5.40
C ILE A 163 -16.84 -8.81 6.44
N ALA A 164 -16.65 -7.77 7.24
CA ALA A 164 -17.64 -7.30 8.18
C ALA A 164 -18.51 -6.17 7.56
N LYS A 165 -17.93 -5.39 6.64
CA LYS A 165 -18.62 -4.28 5.98
C LYS A 165 -17.92 -3.90 4.69
N VAL A 166 -18.70 -3.49 3.68
CA VAL A 166 -18.20 -2.76 2.52
C VAL A 166 -19.24 -1.70 2.14
N ASP A 167 -18.82 -0.46 1.86
CA ASP A 167 -19.80 0.59 1.50
C ASP A 167 -19.96 0.70 -0.01
N LYS A 168 -18.87 0.59 -0.76
CA LYS A 168 -18.95 0.70 -2.22
C LYS A 168 -17.88 -0.14 -2.91
N VAL A 169 -18.31 -0.89 -3.92
CA VAL A 169 -17.43 -1.55 -4.90
C VAL A 169 -17.79 -1.02 -6.28
N ASN A 170 -16.80 -0.62 -7.04
CA ASN A 170 -16.96 -0.18 -8.43
C ASN A 170 -15.89 -0.85 -9.27
N LEU A 171 -16.30 -1.76 -10.13
CA LEU A 171 -15.45 -2.51 -11.04
C LEU A 171 -15.84 -2.15 -12.46
N ASP A 172 -14.88 -1.71 -13.27
CA ASP A 172 -14.99 -1.52 -14.71
C ASP A 172 -13.66 -1.93 -15.32
N TYR A 173 -13.58 -3.17 -15.81
CA TYR A 173 -12.32 -3.76 -16.25
C TYR A 173 -12.54 -4.82 -17.34
N PHE A 174 -11.46 -5.14 -18.05
CA PHE A 174 -11.40 -6.28 -18.94
C PHE A 174 -10.80 -7.48 -18.21
N ASP A 175 -11.46 -8.64 -18.29
CA ASP A 175 -10.96 -9.89 -17.73
C ASP A 175 -9.91 -10.55 -18.66
N ASN A 176 -9.42 -11.73 -18.24
CA ASN A 176 -8.44 -12.50 -19.03
C ASN A 176 -8.93 -12.94 -20.41
N SER A 177 -10.24 -12.92 -20.64
CA SER A 177 -10.87 -13.26 -21.92
C SER A 177 -11.21 -12.00 -22.74
N GLU A 178 -10.63 -10.84 -22.38
CA GLU A 178 -10.89 -9.53 -22.97
C GLU A 178 -12.37 -9.10 -22.89
N LYS A 179 -13.15 -9.72 -22.04
CA LYS A 179 -14.54 -9.35 -21.81
C LYS A 179 -14.60 -8.22 -20.79
N ARG A 180 -15.34 -7.16 -21.15
CA ARG A 180 -15.57 -6.03 -20.24
C ARG A 180 -16.58 -6.40 -19.16
N ASN A 181 -16.17 -6.23 -17.92
CA ASN A 181 -16.99 -6.47 -16.75
C ASN A 181 -17.27 -5.15 -16.05
N LYS A 182 -18.54 -4.88 -15.76
CA LYS A 182 -18.99 -3.72 -14.99
C LYS A 182 -19.82 -4.21 -13.82
N PHE A 183 -19.45 -3.77 -12.62
CA PHE A 183 -20.17 -4.08 -11.40
C PHE A 183 -20.12 -2.90 -10.46
N VAL A 184 -21.27 -2.52 -9.92
CA VAL A 184 -21.38 -1.50 -8.89
C VAL A 184 -22.20 -2.07 -7.74
N LEU A 185 -21.60 -2.08 -6.56
CA LEU A 185 -22.28 -2.36 -5.31
C LEU A 185 -22.23 -1.11 -4.46
N SER A 186 -23.36 -0.66 -3.95
CA SER A 186 -23.44 0.47 -3.04
C SER A 186 -24.30 0.11 -1.84
N ARG A 187 -23.83 0.45 -0.65
CA ARG A 187 -24.58 0.29 0.58
C ARG A 187 -25.38 1.56 0.84
N ILE A 188 -26.71 1.44 0.91
CA ILE A 188 -27.63 2.53 1.29
C ILE A 188 -28.28 2.12 2.59
N LYS A 189 -28.04 2.88 3.67
CA LYS A 189 -28.42 2.50 5.05
C LYS A 189 -27.79 1.14 5.41
N ASN A 190 -28.60 0.10 5.58
CA ASN A 190 -28.14 -1.25 5.91
C ASN A 190 -28.30 -2.25 4.75
N ASN A 191 -28.68 -1.80 3.56
CA ASN A 191 -28.92 -2.64 2.40
C ASN A 191 -27.84 -2.41 1.32
N TYR A 192 -27.62 -3.43 0.48
CA TYR A 192 -26.72 -3.36 -0.67
C TYR A 192 -27.55 -3.31 -1.97
N TYR A 193 -27.07 -2.52 -2.94
CA TYR A 193 -27.66 -2.33 -4.26
C TYR A 193 -26.59 -2.36 -5.34
#